data_e58c74186bf0c4c569e438498245208f
#
_entry.id   e58c74186bf0c4c569e438498245208f
#
_cell.length_a   1.000
_cell.length_b   1.000
_cell.length_c   1.000
_cell.angle_alpha   90.00
_cell.angle_beta   90.00
_cell.angle_gamma   90.00
#
_symmetry.space_group_name_H-M   'P 1'
#
loop_
_entity.id
_entity.type
_entity.pdbx_description
1 polymer ?
#
loop_
_entity_poly.entity_id
_entity_poly.type
_entity_poly.pdbx_seq_one_letter_code
_entity_poly.pdbx_strand_id
1 'polypeptide(L)'
;MLKSVAILLLGAPLTATAAHPAALSLEETFETYVQVIVHGDTPSKEKLRHHLRAFANSDSVEVTVNAIDALQLPKVAFNGTAMEPVASALEMRQKAMSCTITDITRETVHSTPQATVAYRCAFPDLSGFFPTYRDAQKRRADVGDDPEHARALFAAFANALRDAPDHSHEGSTVFLQSAGSGHWMALDLPLLGTALLQRILPFDAWNTRIEAEAVPVVTGIPTCDLMMAAQLGFFARHHPQSPFLSNGVLQRNLLKRVEGMSDAEATRDCQIVHERNRELWNREKTE
;
A
#
# COMPACT_ATOMS: atom_id res chain seq x y z
N MET A 1 -70.47 46.85 -29.29
CA MET A 1 -69.15 46.77 -30.00
C MET A 1 -68.06 46.56 -28.95
N LEU A 2 -67.70 45.33 -28.66
CA LEU A 2 -66.60 44.97 -27.76
C LEU A 2 -65.36 44.74 -28.64
N LYS A 3 -64.27 45.46 -28.39
CA LYS A 3 -62.97 45.21 -28.98
C LYS A 3 -62.17 44.32 -28.06
N SER A 4 -61.90 43.06 -28.50
CA SER A 4 -61.01 42.14 -27.84
C SER A 4 -59.54 42.51 -28.05
N VAL A 5 -58.83 42.78 -26.99
CA VAL A 5 -57.35 42.97 -27.00
C VAL A 5 -56.68 41.62 -26.73
N ALA A 6 -56.00 41.08 -27.72
CA ALA A 6 -55.18 39.88 -27.58
C ALA A 6 -53.80 40.28 -27.04
N ILE A 7 -53.48 39.83 -25.84
CA ILE A 7 -52.14 39.94 -25.22
C ILE A 7 -51.30 38.74 -25.67
N LEU A 8 -50.32 38.99 -26.55
CA LEU A 8 -49.29 38.04 -26.93
C LEU A 8 -48.23 37.96 -25.79
N LEU A 9 -48.27 36.90 -25.00
CA LEU A 9 -47.21 36.56 -24.08
C LEU A 9 -46.07 35.92 -24.87
N LEU A 10 -45.01 36.66 -25.15
CA LEU A 10 -43.72 36.16 -25.65
C LEU A 10 -43.03 35.42 -24.50
N GLY A 11 -43.18 34.11 -24.49
CA GLY A 11 -42.40 33.23 -23.61
C GLY A 11 -40.93 33.15 -24.09
N ALA A 12 -40.02 33.85 -23.43
CA ALA A 12 -38.61 33.68 -23.65
C ALA A 12 -38.19 32.28 -23.10
N PRO A 13 -37.49 31.44 -23.88
CA PRO A 13 -36.95 30.19 -23.35
C PRO A 13 -35.87 30.53 -22.34
N LEU A 14 -36.11 30.21 -21.07
CA LEU A 14 -35.09 30.12 -20.05
C LEU A 14 -34.17 28.95 -20.43
N THR A 15 -33.09 29.22 -21.16
CA THR A 15 -31.99 28.30 -21.30
C THR A 15 -31.34 28.17 -19.94
N ALA A 16 -31.72 27.14 -19.18
CA ALA A 16 -30.98 26.74 -18.00
C ALA A 16 -29.58 26.30 -18.46
N THR A 17 -28.63 27.20 -18.39
CA THR A 17 -27.21 26.85 -18.45
C THR A 17 -26.97 25.89 -17.30
N ALA A 18 -26.78 24.61 -17.60
CA ALA A 18 -26.31 23.66 -16.63
C ALA A 18 -25.01 24.21 -16.05
N ALA A 19 -25.06 24.71 -14.83
CA ALA A 19 -23.88 25.18 -14.14
C ALA A 19 -22.94 23.96 -14.01
N HIS A 20 -21.80 24.03 -14.66
CA HIS A 20 -20.74 23.05 -14.41
C HIS A 20 -20.42 23.14 -12.91
N PRO A 21 -20.44 22.01 -12.19
CA PRO A 21 -20.08 22.04 -10.78
C PRO A 21 -18.69 22.65 -10.65
N ALA A 22 -18.54 23.54 -9.67
CA ALA A 22 -17.27 24.21 -9.40
C ALA A 22 -16.16 23.18 -9.17
N ALA A 23 -14.96 23.46 -9.69
CA ALA A 23 -13.78 22.64 -9.42
C ALA A 23 -13.56 22.55 -7.91
N LEU A 24 -13.23 21.35 -7.41
CA LEU A 24 -12.82 21.19 -6.03
C LEU A 24 -11.51 21.94 -5.77
N SER A 25 -11.39 22.58 -4.63
CA SER A 25 -10.09 23.09 -4.17
C SER A 25 -9.08 21.94 -4.03
N LEU A 26 -7.80 22.25 -3.88
CA LEU A 26 -6.78 21.24 -3.64
C LEU A 26 -7.06 20.46 -2.35
N GLU A 27 -7.42 21.19 -1.29
CA GLU A 27 -7.74 20.66 0.01
C GLU A 27 -8.97 19.72 -0.04
N GLU A 28 -10.04 20.15 -0.70
CA GLU A 28 -11.23 19.32 -0.90
C GLU A 28 -10.94 18.09 -1.77
N THR A 29 -10.05 18.23 -2.75
CA THR A 29 -9.61 17.10 -3.59
C THR A 29 -8.86 16.08 -2.75
N PHE A 30 -7.88 16.51 -1.95
CA PHE A 30 -7.14 15.63 -1.04
C PHE A 30 -8.08 14.92 -0.08
N GLU A 31 -8.97 15.65 0.58
CA GLU A 31 -9.96 15.08 1.50
C GLU A 31 -10.86 14.05 0.81
N THR A 32 -11.34 14.36 -0.41
CA THR A 32 -12.17 13.43 -1.19
C THR A 32 -11.41 12.12 -1.47
N TYR A 33 -10.13 12.21 -1.83
CA TYR A 33 -9.30 11.03 -2.02
C TYR A 33 -9.12 10.23 -0.72
N VAL A 34 -8.84 10.88 0.40
CA VAL A 34 -8.72 10.23 1.71
C VAL A 34 -10.01 9.52 2.09
N GLN A 35 -11.17 10.15 1.91
CA GLN A 35 -12.48 9.54 2.18
C GLN A 35 -12.72 8.29 1.33
N VAL A 36 -12.32 8.32 0.07
CA VAL A 36 -12.44 7.15 -0.81
C VAL A 36 -11.48 6.05 -0.40
N ILE A 37 -10.19 6.36 -0.20
CA ILE A 37 -9.14 5.39 0.07
C ILE A 37 -9.30 4.78 1.46
N VAL A 38 -9.49 5.62 2.47
CA VAL A 38 -9.52 5.20 3.87
C VAL A 38 -10.89 4.66 4.26
N HIS A 39 -11.96 5.36 3.92
CA HIS A 39 -13.30 5.05 4.42
C HIS A 39 -14.19 4.30 3.42
N GLY A 40 -13.83 4.25 2.15
CA GLY A 40 -14.67 3.68 1.12
C GLY A 40 -15.96 4.45 0.88
N ASP A 41 -15.95 5.74 1.18
CA ASP A 41 -17.16 6.56 1.17
C ASP A 41 -17.77 6.67 -0.23
N THR A 42 -19.01 6.17 -0.39
CA THR A 42 -19.69 6.14 -1.68
C THR A 42 -19.99 7.55 -2.23
N PRO A 43 -20.47 8.50 -1.43
CA PRO A 43 -20.63 9.89 -1.88
C PRO A 43 -19.33 10.51 -2.39
N SER A 44 -18.22 10.28 -1.69
CA SER A 44 -16.90 10.77 -2.11
C SER A 44 -16.41 10.09 -3.38
N LYS A 45 -16.73 8.81 -3.63
CA LYS A 45 -16.45 8.13 -4.91
C LYS A 45 -17.17 8.82 -6.07
N GLU A 46 -18.46 9.12 -5.93
CA GLU A 46 -19.21 9.82 -6.96
C GLU A 46 -18.67 11.24 -7.20
N LYS A 47 -18.35 11.96 -6.12
CA LYS A 47 -17.72 13.28 -6.19
C LYS A 47 -16.38 13.22 -6.93
N LEU A 48 -15.56 12.21 -6.65
CA LEU A 48 -14.27 11.99 -7.30
C LEU A 48 -14.43 11.61 -8.78
N ARG A 49 -15.36 10.70 -9.13
CA ARG A 49 -15.69 10.38 -10.53
C ARG A 49 -16.03 11.62 -11.33
N HIS A 50 -16.91 12.44 -10.77
CA HIS A 50 -17.34 13.66 -11.41
C HIS A 50 -16.16 14.63 -11.61
N HIS A 51 -15.33 14.80 -10.60
CA HIS A 51 -14.15 15.65 -10.63
C HIS A 51 -13.12 15.16 -11.65
N LEU A 52 -12.83 13.86 -11.72
CA LEU A 52 -11.84 13.27 -12.63
C LEU A 52 -12.26 13.33 -14.10
N ARG A 53 -13.55 13.44 -14.42
CA ARG A 53 -14.04 13.63 -15.79
C ARG A 53 -13.50 14.91 -16.47
N ALA A 54 -13.00 15.87 -15.70
CA ALA A 54 -12.31 17.03 -16.22
C ALA A 54 -10.92 16.73 -16.82
N PHE A 55 -10.33 15.56 -16.48
CA PHE A 55 -8.99 15.15 -16.92
C PHE A 55 -9.01 14.04 -17.95
N ALA A 56 -10.00 13.17 -17.91
CA ALA A 56 -10.00 11.94 -18.67
C ALA A 56 -11.41 11.56 -19.15
N ASN A 57 -11.46 10.66 -20.14
CA ASN A 57 -12.71 10.06 -20.60
C ASN A 57 -13.33 9.16 -19.51
N SER A 58 -14.60 8.83 -19.67
CA SER A 58 -15.36 8.03 -18.68
C SER A 58 -14.71 6.70 -18.35
N ASP A 59 -14.13 6.00 -19.34
CA ASP A 59 -13.54 4.67 -19.14
C ASP A 59 -12.28 4.75 -18.27
N SER A 60 -11.42 5.74 -18.53
CA SER A 60 -10.22 5.99 -17.72
C SER A 60 -10.56 6.41 -16.29
N VAL A 61 -11.62 7.20 -16.11
CA VAL A 61 -12.12 7.57 -14.78
C VAL A 61 -12.59 6.35 -14.00
N GLU A 62 -13.37 5.48 -14.63
CA GLU A 62 -13.85 4.24 -13.96
C GLU A 62 -12.69 3.33 -13.58
N VAL A 63 -11.71 3.14 -14.46
CA VAL A 63 -10.48 2.37 -14.14
C VAL A 63 -9.77 2.98 -12.94
N THR A 64 -9.60 4.29 -12.89
CA THR A 64 -8.93 4.99 -11.78
C THR A 64 -9.70 4.82 -10.48
N VAL A 65 -11.01 5.06 -10.49
CA VAL A 65 -11.84 4.95 -9.27
C VAL A 65 -11.92 3.51 -8.78
N ASN A 66 -12.00 2.54 -9.68
CA ASN A 66 -12.00 1.12 -9.31
C ASN A 66 -10.64 0.67 -8.78
N ALA A 67 -9.53 1.20 -9.30
CA ALA A 67 -8.20 0.95 -8.75
C ALA A 67 -8.06 1.48 -7.32
N ILE A 68 -8.57 2.66 -7.06
CA ILE A 68 -8.63 3.25 -5.72
C ILE A 68 -9.50 2.39 -4.79
N ASP A 69 -10.63 1.90 -5.28
CA ASP A 69 -11.54 1.03 -4.54
C ASP A 69 -10.89 -0.34 -4.23
N ALA A 70 -10.11 -0.87 -5.15
CA ALA A 70 -9.34 -2.10 -4.93
C ALA A 70 -8.26 -1.96 -3.86
N LEU A 71 -7.80 -0.74 -3.57
CA LEU A 71 -6.88 -0.43 -2.48
C LEU A 71 -7.59 -0.31 -1.12
N GLN A 72 -8.92 -0.32 -1.11
CA GLN A 72 -9.66 -0.40 0.15
C GLN A 72 -9.33 -1.72 0.82
N LEU A 73 -9.00 -1.57 2.09
CA LEU A 73 -8.72 -2.69 2.99
C LEU A 73 -9.71 -3.82 2.73
N PRO A 74 -9.23 -5.02 2.53
CA PRO A 74 -9.98 -6.08 1.89
C PRO A 74 -11.16 -6.53 2.74
N LYS A 75 -12.27 -5.83 2.65
CA LYS A 75 -13.57 -6.36 3.10
C LYS A 75 -13.84 -7.72 2.47
N VAL A 76 -13.28 -7.96 1.29
CA VAL A 76 -13.48 -9.18 0.50
C VAL A 76 -12.50 -10.30 0.86
N ALA A 77 -11.25 -9.99 1.21
CA ALA A 77 -10.23 -11.01 1.49
C ALA A 77 -10.42 -11.71 2.82
N PHE A 78 -11.15 -11.09 3.76
CA PHE A 78 -11.40 -11.64 5.09
C PHE A 78 -12.84 -12.18 5.26
N ASN A 79 -13.64 -12.25 4.20
CA ASN A 79 -14.95 -12.87 4.18
C ASN A 79 -14.84 -14.40 4.31
N GLY A 80 -14.59 -14.86 5.51
CA GLY A 80 -14.57 -16.28 5.84
C GLY A 80 -14.40 -16.44 7.34
N THR A 81 -15.10 -17.38 7.88
CA THR A 81 -15.40 -17.65 9.28
C THR A 81 -14.25 -17.45 10.30
N ALA A 82 -13.01 -17.68 9.93
CA ALA A 82 -11.85 -17.51 10.83
C ALA A 82 -11.31 -16.05 10.86
N MET A 83 -11.58 -15.27 9.82
CA MET A 83 -11.04 -13.92 9.62
C MET A 83 -12.05 -12.82 9.96
N GLU A 84 -13.29 -13.15 10.24
CA GLU A 84 -14.35 -12.19 10.56
C GLU A 84 -14.00 -11.24 11.73
N PRO A 85 -13.35 -11.70 12.82
CA PRO A 85 -12.91 -10.80 13.89
C PRO A 85 -11.91 -9.75 13.41
N VAL A 86 -11.03 -10.10 12.46
CA VAL A 86 -10.07 -9.17 11.85
C VAL A 86 -10.78 -8.17 10.96
N ALA A 87 -11.73 -8.62 10.12
CA ALA A 87 -12.53 -7.74 9.27
C ALA A 87 -13.28 -6.68 10.07
N SER A 88 -13.92 -7.10 11.16
CA SER A 88 -14.65 -6.19 12.07
C SER A 88 -13.72 -5.18 12.76
N ALA A 89 -12.53 -5.62 13.23
CA ALA A 89 -11.55 -4.75 13.85
C ALA A 89 -10.98 -3.74 12.84
N LEU A 90 -10.71 -4.17 11.61
CA LEU A 90 -10.27 -3.30 10.52
C LEU A 90 -11.32 -2.24 10.19
N GLU A 91 -12.58 -2.62 10.06
CA GLU A 91 -13.67 -1.67 9.78
C GLU A 91 -13.80 -0.61 10.88
N MET A 92 -13.72 -1.03 12.13
CA MET A 92 -13.76 -0.11 13.26
C MET A 92 -12.59 0.88 13.23
N ARG A 93 -11.36 0.40 13.00
CA ARG A 93 -10.17 1.24 12.93
C ARG A 93 -10.17 2.15 11.72
N GLN A 94 -10.63 1.66 10.58
CA GLN A 94 -10.80 2.46 9.36
C GLN A 94 -11.68 3.68 9.60
N LYS A 95 -12.81 3.52 10.32
CA LYS A 95 -13.70 4.63 10.67
C LYS A 95 -13.05 5.66 11.58
N ALA A 96 -12.10 5.25 12.41
CA ALA A 96 -11.37 6.13 13.33
C ALA A 96 -10.15 6.80 12.68
N MET A 97 -9.65 6.30 11.55
CA MET A 97 -8.50 6.88 10.88
C MET A 97 -8.81 8.25 10.29
N SER A 98 -7.86 9.15 10.38
CA SER A 98 -7.94 10.47 9.77
C SER A 98 -6.60 10.89 9.20
N CYS A 99 -6.64 11.62 8.09
CA CYS A 99 -5.46 12.27 7.51
C CYS A 99 -5.73 13.76 7.42
N THR A 100 -4.77 14.57 7.83
CA THR A 100 -4.85 16.04 7.79
C THR A 100 -3.69 16.61 7.01
N ILE A 101 -3.94 17.64 6.21
CA ILE A 101 -2.89 18.39 5.52
C ILE A 101 -2.08 19.13 6.57
N THR A 102 -0.74 19.05 6.46
CA THR A 102 0.20 19.77 7.33
C THR A 102 0.89 20.92 6.60
N ASP A 103 1.10 20.79 5.29
CA ASP A 103 1.67 21.85 4.45
C ASP A 103 1.26 21.68 2.99
N ILE A 104 1.28 22.77 2.22
CA ILE A 104 1.06 22.80 0.78
C ILE A 104 2.11 23.67 0.13
N THR A 105 2.97 23.05 -0.67
CA THR A 105 3.91 23.76 -1.54
C THR A 105 3.38 23.78 -2.98
N ARG A 106 3.23 24.96 -3.58
CA ARG A 106 2.77 25.14 -4.96
C ARG A 106 3.92 25.58 -5.83
N GLU A 107 4.01 24.98 -7.01
CA GLU A 107 5.02 25.30 -8.03
C GLU A 107 4.44 25.19 -9.44
N THR A 108 5.21 25.66 -10.42
CA THR A 108 4.86 25.47 -11.84
C THR A 108 6.02 24.75 -12.53
N VAL A 109 5.76 23.54 -13.00
CA VAL A 109 6.76 22.72 -13.69
C VAL A 109 6.34 22.57 -15.14
N HIS A 110 7.20 23.00 -16.08
CA HIS A 110 6.91 22.98 -17.55
C HIS A 110 5.55 23.59 -17.91
N SER A 111 5.22 24.72 -17.31
CA SER A 111 3.93 25.43 -17.48
C SER A 111 2.70 24.73 -16.92
N THR A 112 2.87 23.64 -16.18
CA THR A 112 1.78 22.94 -15.49
C THR A 112 1.83 23.27 -14.00
N PRO A 113 0.76 23.84 -13.41
CA PRO A 113 0.69 24.06 -11.98
C PRO A 113 0.69 22.70 -11.24
N GLN A 114 1.54 22.61 -10.22
CA GLN A 114 1.66 21.46 -9.34
C GLN A 114 1.55 21.88 -7.89
N ALA A 115 1.15 20.94 -7.04
CA ALA A 115 1.19 21.13 -5.61
C ALA A 115 1.66 19.85 -4.93
N THR A 116 2.63 19.98 -4.05
CA THR A 116 3.01 18.93 -3.10
C THR A 116 2.23 19.16 -1.81
N VAL A 117 1.40 18.20 -1.44
CA VAL A 117 0.61 18.21 -0.21
C VAL A 117 1.29 17.30 0.80
N ALA A 118 1.86 17.88 1.84
CA ALA A 118 2.32 17.13 3.01
C ALA A 118 1.12 16.86 3.92
N TYR A 119 1.05 15.64 4.46
CA TYR A 119 -0.06 15.23 5.30
C TYR A 119 0.41 14.39 6.48
N ARG A 120 -0.43 14.33 7.51
CA ARG A 120 -0.26 13.48 8.68
C ARG A 120 -1.52 12.64 8.87
N CYS A 121 -1.32 11.30 8.98
CA CYS A 121 -2.40 10.36 9.26
C CYS A 121 -2.19 9.69 10.62
N ALA A 122 -3.28 9.41 11.32
CA ALA A 122 -3.26 8.59 12.53
C ALA A 122 -3.55 7.13 12.16
N PHE A 123 -2.69 6.21 12.62
CA PHE A 123 -2.81 4.76 12.38
C PHE A 123 -2.64 3.98 13.67
N PRO A 124 -3.20 2.75 13.74
CA PRO A 124 -2.88 1.84 14.83
C PRO A 124 -1.41 1.43 14.80
N ASP A 125 -0.71 1.59 15.92
CA ASP A 125 0.65 1.06 16.10
C ASP A 125 0.58 -0.41 16.49
N LEU A 126 0.89 -1.27 15.55
CA LEU A 126 0.91 -2.73 15.72
C LEU A 126 2.29 -3.30 16.06
N SER A 127 3.28 -2.44 16.30
CA SER A 127 4.65 -2.88 16.61
C SER A 127 4.72 -3.82 17.82
N GLY A 128 3.86 -3.60 18.82
CA GLY A 128 3.73 -4.45 19.99
C GLY A 128 3.21 -5.87 19.71
N PHE A 129 2.56 -6.10 18.57
CA PHE A 129 2.09 -7.43 18.17
C PHE A 129 3.13 -8.26 17.42
N PHE A 130 4.18 -7.63 16.90
CA PHE A 130 5.23 -8.31 16.14
C PHE A 130 5.82 -9.55 16.85
N PRO A 131 6.16 -9.53 18.16
CA PRO A 131 6.66 -10.72 18.84
C PRO A 131 5.69 -11.91 18.78
N THR A 132 4.40 -11.68 19.00
CA THR A 132 3.36 -12.71 18.92
C THR A 132 3.26 -13.28 17.51
N TYR A 133 3.28 -12.43 16.48
CA TYR A 133 3.29 -12.85 15.09
C TYR A 133 4.52 -13.69 14.76
N ARG A 134 5.71 -13.22 15.12
CA ARG A 134 6.98 -13.94 14.90
C ARG A 134 6.98 -15.33 15.54
N ASP A 135 6.53 -15.45 16.78
CA ASP A 135 6.48 -16.72 17.49
C ASP A 135 5.47 -17.69 16.85
N ALA A 136 4.34 -17.16 16.35
CA ALA A 136 3.38 -17.95 15.59
C ALA A 136 3.97 -18.47 14.26
N GLN A 137 4.73 -17.64 13.53
CA GLN A 137 5.39 -18.05 12.28
C GLN A 137 6.48 -19.12 12.54
N LYS A 138 7.26 -18.99 13.62
CA LYS A 138 8.22 -20.01 14.03
C LYS A 138 7.53 -21.34 14.33
N ARG A 139 6.46 -21.31 15.12
CA ARG A 139 5.67 -22.51 15.43
C ARG A 139 5.10 -23.16 14.17
N ARG A 140 4.57 -22.36 13.24
CA ARG A 140 4.08 -22.86 11.95
C ARG A 140 5.17 -23.57 11.15
N ALA A 141 6.38 -23.05 11.15
CA ALA A 141 7.53 -23.68 10.49
C ALA A 141 7.91 -25.01 11.14
N ASP A 142 7.77 -25.13 12.47
CA ASP A 142 8.15 -26.34 13.22
C ASP A 142 7.11 -27.47 13.15
N VAL A 143 5.81 -27.14 13.22
CA VAL A 143 4.71 -28.13 13.36
C VAL A 143 3.74 -28.17 12.19
N GLY A 144 3.91 -27.28 11.20
CA GLY A 144 3.01 -27.15 10.05
C GLY A 144 1.77 -26.29 10.32
N ASP A 145 0.84 -26.31 9.37
CA ASP A 145 -0.40 -25.54 9.43
C ASP A 145 -1.39 -26.18 10.41
N ASP A 146 -1.71 -25.45 11.47
CA ASP A 146 -2.72 -25.79 12.46
C ASP A 146 -3.88 -24.77 12.41
N PRO A 147 -5.09 -25.18 11.99
CA PRO A 147 -6.23 -24.27 11.87
C PRO A 147 -6.66 -23.64 13.20
N GLU A 148 -6.46 -24.30 14.34
CA GLU A 148 -6.79 -23.75 15.64
C GLU A 148 -5.80 -22.66 16.02
N HIS A 149 -4.50 -22.93 15.82
CA HIS A 149 -3.46 -21.93 16.01
C HIS A 149 -3.64 -20.71 15.12
N ALA A 150 -4.01 -20.90 13.84
CA ALA A 150 -4.30 -19.80 12.94
C ALA A 150 -5.50 -18.95 13.43
N ARG A 151 -6.59 -19.58 13.89
CA ARG A 151 -7.73 -18.85 14.46
C ARG A 151 -7.34 -18.05 15.71
N ALA A 152 -6.55 -18.64 16.60
CA ALA A 152 -6.07 -17.95 17.79
C ALA A 152 -5.19 -16.74 17.44
N LEU A 153 -4.31 -16.87 16.44
CA LEU A 153 -3.48 -15.76 15.94
C LEU A 153 -4.34 -14.62 15.35
N PHE A 154 -5.35 -14.95 14.53
CA PHE A 154 -6.24 -13.93 13.97
C PHE A 154 -7.10 -13.24 15.04
N ALA A 155 -7.57 -13.96 16.05
CA ALA A 155 -8.28 -13.37 17.17
C ALA A 155 -7.38 -12.43 17.98
N ALA A 156 -6.13 -12.83 18.25
CA ALA A 156 -5.14 -12.00 18.92
C ALA A 156 -4.79 -10.75 18.10
N PHE A 157 -4.64 -10.89 16.78
CA PHE A 157 -4.41 -9.76 15.88
C PHE A 157 -5.59 -8.79 15.85
N ALA A 158 -6.82 -9.29 15.81
CA ALA A 158 -8.02 -8.46 15.87
C ALA A 158 -8.11 -7.66 17.18
N ASN A 159 -7.70 -8.24 18.31
CA ASN A 159 -7.63 -7.54 19.59
C ASN A 159 -6.51 -6.48 19.56
N ALA A 160 -5.32 -6.86 19.12
CA ALA A 160 -4.21 -5.91 18.97
C ALA A 160 -4.60 -4.72 18.08
N LEU A 161 -5.31 -4.97 16.98
CA LEU A 161 -5.78 -3.93 16.07
C LEU A 161 -6.80 -2.99 16.74
N ARG A 162 -7.72 -3.52 17.56
CA ARG A 162 -8.69 -2.72 18.32
C ARG A 162 -8.04 -1.85 19.39
N ASP A 163 -7.07 -2.41 20.10
CA ASP A 163 -6.50 -1.84 21.31
C ASP A 163 -5.21 -1.04 21.06
N ALA A 164 -4.65 -1.13 19.84
CA ALA A 164 -3.43 -0.41 19.47
C ALA A 164 -3.59 1.10 19.65
N PRO A 165 -2.60 1.78 20.25
CA PRO A 165 -2.57 3.22 20.28
C PRO A 165 -2.39 3.77 18.87
N ASP A 166 -2.85 4.99 18.63
CA ASP A 166 -2.61 5.67 17.37
C ASP A 166 -1.17 6.17 17.28
N HIS A 167 -0.55 5.93 16.14
CA HIS A 167 0.75 6.46 15.77
C HIS A 167 0.60 7.43 14.60
N SER A 168 1.35 8.53 14.64
CA SER A 168 1.36 9.52 13.58
C SER A 168 2.29 9.11 12.44
N HIS A 169 1.77 9.13 11.21
CA HIS A 169 2.54 8.92 9.99
C HIS A 169 2.51 10.19 9.13
N GLU A 170 3.67 10.66 8.74
CA GLU A 170 3.82 11.77 7.82
C GLU A 170 4.13 11.24 6.42
N GLY A 171 3.52 11.87 5.41
CA GLY A 171 3.73 11.57 4.01
C GLY A 171 3.51 12.81 3.15
N SER A 172 3.75 12.65 1.85
CA SER A 172 3.45 13.67 0.87
C SER A 172 2.94 13.05 -0.42
N THR A 173 2.14 13.79 -1.15
CA THR A 173 1.60 13.41 -2.46
C THR A 173 1.61 14.60 -3.41
N VAL A 174 1.79 14.34 -4.71
CA VAL A 174 1.86 15.38 -5.73
C VAL A 174 0.55 15.47 -6.49
N PHE A 175 0.04 16.68 -6.62
CA PHE A 175 -1.13 16.99 -7.42
C PHE A 175 -0.75 17.81 -8.64
N LEU A 176 -1.37 17.49 -9.77
CA LEU A 176 -1.36 18.32 -10.98
C LEU A 176 -2.67 19.08 -11.12
N GLN A 177 -2.59 20.33 -11.56
CA GLN A 177 -3.77 21.11 -11.93
C GLN A 177 -4.00 21.03 -13.44
N SER A 178 -5.22 20.74 -13.83
CA SER A 178 -5.62 20.79 -15.25
C SER A 178 -5.59 22.19 -15.79
N ALA A 179 -4.88 22.38 -16.90
CA ALA A 179 -4.88 23.65 -17.61
C ALA A 179 -6.30 23.99 -18.12
N GLY A 180 -6.85 25.08 -17.67
CA GLY A 180 -8.16 25.61 -18.13
C GLY A 180 -9.36 25.21 -17.27
N SER A 181 -9.39 24.07 -16.60
CA SER A 181 -10.52 23.70 -15.71
C SER A 181 -10.26 23.96 -14.23
N GLY A 182 -8.98 24.14 -13.85
CA GLY A 182 -8.60 24.41 -12.46
C GLY A 182 -8.71 23.19 -11.51
N HIS A 183 -9.11 22.03 -12.03
CA HIS A 183 -9.23 20.80 -11.23
C HIS A 183 -7.87 20.23 -10.86
N TRP A 184 -7.79 19.57 -9.70
CA TRP A 184 -6.59 18.91 -9.19
C TRP A 184 -6.70 17.39 -9.29
N MET A 185 -5.61 16.71 -9.65
CA MET A 185 -5.52 15.25 -9.71
C MET A 185 -4.24 14.77 -9.03
N ALA A 186 -4.34 13.80 -8.16
CA ALA A 186 -3.16 13.17 -7.56
C ALA A 186 -2.46 12.27 -8.57
N LEU A 187 -1.11 12.34 -8.63
CA LEU A 187 -0.28 11.51 -9.53
C LEU A 187 0.06 10.16 -8.89
N ASP A 188 0.31 10.17 -7.60
CA ASP A 188 0.87 9.05 -6.84
C ASP A 188 -0.12 8.45 -5.83
N LEU A 189 -1.40 8.66 -6.08
CA LEU A 189 -2.49 8.20 -5.23
C LEU A 189 -2.45 6.71 -4.88
N PRO A 190 -2.14 5.79 -5.82
CA PRO A 190 -1.99 4.37 -5.48
C PRO A 190 -0.94 4.12 -4.40
N LEU A 191 0.12 4.94 -4.35
CA LEU A 191 1.17 4.84 -3.33
C LEU A 191 0.63 5.20 -1.94
N LEU A 192 -0.26 6.20 -1.85
CA LEU A 192 -0.92 6.54 -0.58
C LEU A 192 -1.71 5.34 -0.04
N GLY A 193 -2.60 4.76 -0.85
CA GLY A 193 -3.38 3.59 -0.45
C GLY A 193 -2.50 2.41 -0.02
N THR A 194 -1.45 2.12 -0.78
CA THR A 194 -0.48 1.06 -0.45
C THR A 194 0.26 1.34 0.86
N ALA A 195 0.72 2.57 1.07
CA ALA A 195 1.40 2.96 2.31
C ALA A 195 0.49 2.80 3.53
N LEU A 196 -0.79 3.18 3.41
CA LEU A 196 -1.80 2.99 4.44
C LEU A 196 -2.01 1.50 4.74
N LEU A 197 -2.20 0.70 3.69
CA LEU A 197 -2.44 -0.74 3.82
C LEU A 197 -1.27 -1.45 4.52
N GLN A 198 -0.04 -1.17 4.11
CA GLN A 198 1.17 -1.76 4.70
C GLN A 198 1.35 -1.42 6.19
N ARG A 199 0.81 -0.28 6.65
CA ARG A 199 0.85 0.11 8.06
C ARG A 199 -0.17 -0.65 8.91
N ILE A 200 -1.34 -0.93 8.36
CA ILE A 200 -2.43 -1.62 9.07
C ILE A 200 -2.29 -3.14 8.98
N LEU A 201 -1.72 -3.65 7.88
CA LEU A 201 -1.43 -5.06 7.65
C LEU A 201 0.08 -5.23 7.37
N PRO A 202 0.95 -5.10 8.37
CA PRO A 202 2.40 -5.06 8.20
C PRO A 202 3.03 -6.45 8.00
N PHE A 203 2.27 -7.45 7.60
CA PHE A 203 2.70 -8.84 7.52
C PHE A 203 3.89 -9.06 6.59
N ASP A 204 3.92 -8.40 5.42
CA ASP A 204 5.05 -8.53 4.48
C ASP A 204 6.34 -7.97 5.09
N ALA A 205 6.26 -6.80 5.72
CA ALA A 205 7.40 -6.20 6.41
C ALA A 205 7.86 -7.06 7.60
N TRP A 206 6.93 -7.67 8.34
CA TRP A 206 7.25 -8.57 9.44
C TRP A 206 7.85 -9.89 8.95
N ASN A 207 7.34 -10.47 7.86
CA ASN A 207 7.94 -11.66 7.26
C ASN A 207 9.37 -11.38 6.80
N THR A 208 9.60 -10.26 6.09
CA THR A 208 10.95 -9.82 5.70
C THR A 208 11.87 -9.67 6.91
N ARG A 209 11.36 -9.10 8.01
CA ARG A 209 12.12 -8.97 9.24
C ARG A 209 12.44 -10.33 9.89
N ILE A 210 11.47 -11.26 9.94
CA ILE A 210 11.69 -12.62 10.46
C ILE A 210 12.73 -13.35 9.61
N GLU A 211 12.64 -13.24 8.29
CA GLU A 211 13.63 -13.81 7.37
C GLU A 211 15.02 -13.20 7.59
N ALA A 212 15.12 -11.89 7.76
CA ALA A 212 16.38 -11.22 8.04
C ALA A 212 16.97 -11.62 9.41
N GLU A 213 16.12 -11.81 10.43
CA GLU A 213 16.56 -12.31 11.75
C GLU A 213 17.06 -13.79 11.68
N ALA A 214 16.57 -14.58 10.72
CA ALA A 214 16.99 -15.97 10.50
C ALA A 214 18.24 -16.08 9.63
N VAL A 215 18.65 -15.02 8.96
CA VAL A 215 19.82 -15.02 8.08
C VAL A 215 21.11 -15.05 8.90
N PRO A 216 21.99 -16.02 8.67
CA PRO A 216 23.29 -16.04 9.33
C PRO A 216 24.12 -14.83 8.90
N VAL A 217 24.61 -14.07 9.85
CA VAL A 217 25.53 -12.94 9.56
C VAL A 217 26.87 -13.52 9.13
N VAL A 218 27.19 -13.36 7.85
CA VAL A 218 28.46 -13.84 7.25
C VAL A 218 29.38 -12.68 6.91
N THR A 219 28.83 -11.67 6.22
CA THR A 219 29.56 -10.49 5.76
C THR A 219 29.24 -9.24 6.59
N GLY A 220 28.08 -9.20 7.26
CA GLY A 220 27.51 -8.01 7.88
C GLY A 220 26.84 -7.07 6.87
N ILE A 221 26.88 -7.39 5.57
CA ILE A 221 26.17 -6.66 4.49
C ILE A 221 24.83 -7.34 4.26
N PRO A 222 23.68 -6.72 4.62
CA PRO A 222 22.38 -7.40 4.66
C PRO A 222 21.98 -8.10 3.35
N THR A 223 22.25 -7.46 2.21
CA THR A 223 21.94 -8.03 0.89
C THR A 223 22.76 -9.29 0.58
N CYS A 224 24.04 -9.32 0.97
CA CYS A 224 24.91 -10.47 0.79
C CYS A 224 24.54 -11.62 1.72
N ASP A 225 24.20 -11.30 2.95
CA ASP A 225 23.79 -12.30 3.94
C ASP A 225 22.44 -12.92 3.54
N LEU A 226 21.48 -12.13 3.02
CA LEU A 226 20.21 -12.60 2.47
C LEU A 226 20.43 -13.52 1.25
N MET A 227 21.29 -13.14 0.32
CA MET A 227 21.68 -13.98 -0.82
C MET A 227 22.27 -15.32 -0.35
N MET A 228 23.14 -15.30 0.64
CA MET A 228 23.72 -16.50 1.23
C MET A 228 22.67 -17.42 1.86
N ALA A 229 21.72 -16.86 2.60
CA ALA A 229 20.61 -17.61 3.19
C ALA A 229 19.76 -18.32 2.12
N ALA A 230 19.42 -17.61 1.04
CA ALA A 230 18.68 -18.19 -0.08
C ALA A 230 19.44 -19.35 -0.73
N GLN A 231 20.75 -19.19 -0.94
CA GLN A 231 21.63 -20.23 -1.52
C GLN A 231 21.75 -21.44 -0.57
N LEU A 232 21.97 -21.23 0.71
CA LEU A 232 22.03 -22.33 1.70
C LEU A 232 20.69 -23.06 1.77
N GLY A 233 19.58 -22.35 1.81
CA GLY A 233 18.24 -22.94 1.79
C GLY A 233 17.98 -23.80 0.53
N PHE A 234 18.40 -23.35 -0.64
CA PHE A 234 18.32 -24.13 -1.86
C PHE A 234 19.11 -25.44 -1.76
N PHE A 235 20.38 -25.39 -1.35
CA PHE A 235 21.20 -26.59 -1.23
C PHE A 235 20.64 -27.54 -0.17
N ALA A 236 20.15 -27.03 0.95
CA ALA A 236 19.54 -27.84 2.00
C ALA A 236 18.30 -28.61 1.51
N ARG A 237 17.47 -27.98 0.68
CA ARG A 237 16.26 -28.62 0.13
C ARG A 237 16.55 -29.61 -1.00
N HIS A 238 17.42 -29.24 -1.93
CA HIS A 238 17.61 -30.00 -3.18
C HIS A 238 18.83 -30.91 -3.16
N HIS A 239 19.86 -30.55 -2.39
CA HIS A 239 21.14 -31.22 -2.35
C HIS A 239 21.68 -31.35 -0.91
N PRO A 240 20.93 -32.01 0.03
CA PRO A 240 21.30 -32.07 1.45
C PRO A 240 22.65 -32.71 1.73
N GLN A 241 23.14 -33.54 0.80
CA GLN A 241 24.47 -34.17 0.86
C GLN A 241 25.57 -33.34 0.18
N SER A 242 25.24 -32.12 -0.27
CA SER A 242 26.20 -31.27 -0.99
C SER A 242 27.40 -30.89 -0.10
N PRO A 243 28.62 -31.00 -0.59
CA PRO A 243 29.80 -30.54 0.13
C PRO A 243 29.79 -29.03 0.36
N PHE A 244 28.98 -28.28 -0.38
CA PHE A 244 28.80 -26.85 -0.19
C PHE A 244 28.11 -26.51 1.13
N LEU A 245 27.32 -27.41 1.71
CA LEU A 245 26.71 -27.25 3.04
C LEU A 245 27.67 -27.54 4.17
N SER A 246 28.74 -28.29 3.90
CA SER A 246 29.69 -28.68 4.94
C SER A 246 30.79 -27.64 5.12
N ASN A 247 31.28 -27.52 6.35
CA ASN A 247 32.46 -26.74 6.71
C ASN A 247 32.44 -25.23 6.29
N GLY A 248 31.27 -24.64 6.06
CA GLY A 248 31.13 -23.22 5.73
C GLY A 248 31.76 -22.83 4.37
N VAL A 249 31.78 -23.74 3.41
CA VAL A 249 32.38 -23.50 2.07
C VAL A 249 31.71 -22.29 1.38
N LEU A 250 30.38 -22.22 1.37
CA LEU A 250 29.65 -21.11 0.74
C LEU A 250 29.95 -19.78 1.43
N GLN A 251 29.98 -19.79 2.76
CA GLN A 251 30.29 -18.59 3.55
C GLN A 251 31.70 -18.06 3.23
N ARG A 252 32.71 -18.93 3.22
CA ARG A 252 34.09 -18.55 2.85
C ARG A 252 34.18 -18.04 1.41
N ASN A 253 33.47 -18.65 0.48
CA ASN A 253 33.44 -18.18 -0.92
C ASN A 253 32.81 -16.79 -1.01
N LEU A 254 31.74 -16.52 -0.26
CA LEU A 254 31.14 -15.19 -0.20
C LEU A 254 32.12 -14.15 0.38
N LEU A 255 32.73 -14.46 1.53
CA LEU A 255 33.71 -13.55 2.17
C LEU A 255 34.84 -13.21 1.21
N LYS A 256 35.40 -14.20 0.51
CA LYS A 256 36.44 -13.99 -0.51
C LYS A 256 35.95 -13.18 -1.69
N ARG A 257 34.68 -13.34 -2.09
CA ARG A 257 34.07 -12.61 -3.20
C ARG A 257 33.97 -11.10 -2.92
N VAL A 258 33.58 -10.73 -1.70
CA VAL A 258 33.39 -9.34 -1.30
C VAL A 258 34.65 -8.69 -0.71
N GLU A 259 35.74 -9.45 -0.59
CA GLU A 259 37.00 -8.96 -0.07
C GLU A 259 37.54 -7.78 -0.89
N GLY A 260 37.81 -6.67 -0.23
CA GLY A 260 38.28 -5.43 -0.88
C GLY A 260 37.22 -4.58 -1.57
N MET A 261 35.95 -5.01 -1.58
CA MET A 261 34.85 -4.18 -2.07
C MET A 261 34.38 -3.20 -0.98
N SER A 262 33.90 -2.04 -1.40
CA SER A 262 33.08 -1.20 -0.52
C SER A 262 31.71 -1.84 -0.28
N ASP A 263 31.01 -1.48 0.81
CA ASP A 263 29.67 -2.01 1.13
C ASP A 263 28.67 -1.79 -0.03
N ALA A 264 28.77 -0.67 -0.72
CA ALA A 264 27.92 -0.34 -1.86
C ALA A 264 28.18 -1.24 -3.07
N GLU A 265 29.45 -1.56 -3.36
CA GLU A 265 29.84 -2.48 -4.44
C GLU A 265 29.43 -3.91 -4.12
N ALA A 266 29.70 -4.38 -2.90
CA ALA A 266 29.30 -5.70 -2.44
C ALA A 266 27.77 -5.86 -2.43
N THR A 267 27.04 -4.86 -1.96
CA THR A 267 25.56 -4.85 -2.01
C THR A 267 25.05 -5.03 -3.43
N ARG A 268 25.58 -4.28 -4.39
CA ARG A 268 25.17 -4.37 -5.81
C ARG A 268 25.51 -5.72 -6.41
N ASP A 269 26.70 -6.24 -6.16
CA ASP A 269 27.14 -7.55 -6.66
C ASP A 269 26.28 -8.69 -6.12
N CYS A 270 26.00 -8.68 -4.81
CA CYS A 270 25.15 -9.68 -4.18
C CYS A 270 23.70 -9.59 -4.67
N GLN A 271 23.18 -8.38 -4.90
CA GLN A 271 21.84 -8.20 -5.47
C GLN A 271 21.72 -8.79 -6.85
N ILE A 272 22.69 -8.53 -7.75
CA ILE A 272 22.71 -9.09 -9.10
C ILE A 272 22.72 -10.63 -9.07
N VAL A 273 23.51 -11.22 -8.19
CA VAL A 273 23.56 -12.69 -8.05
C VAL A 273 22.24 -13.25 -7.51
N HIS A 274 21.66 -12.59 -6.50
CA HIS A 274 20.38 -12.99 -5.92
C HIS A 274 19.25 -12.91 -6.95
N GLU A 275 19.13 -11.81 -7.68
CA GLU A 275 18.10 -11.64 -8.72
C GLU A 275 18.24 -12.67 -9.85
N ARG A 276 19.48 -12.90 -10.33
CA ARG A 276 19.75 -13.88 -11.38
C ARG A 276 19.34 -15.31 -11.01
N ASN A 277 19.47 -15.68 -9.72
CA ASN A 277 19.21 -17.03 -9.24
C ASN A 277 17.89 -17.15 -8.46
N ARG A 278 17.13 -16.08 -8.34
CA ARG A 278 15.92 -16.01 -7.50
C ARG A 278 14.91 -17.12 -7.83
N GLU A 279 14.63 -17.33 -9.11
CA GLU A 279 13.69 -18.38 -9.54
C GLU A 279 14.21 -19.79 -9.20
N LEU A 280 15.51 -20.03 -9.38
CA LEU A 280 16.13 -21.30 -9.07
C LEU A 280 16.11 -21.57 -7.57
N TRP A 281 16.49 -20.59 -6.76
CA TRP A 281 16.60 -20.75 -5.30
C TRP A 281 15.26 -20.83 -4.59
N ASN A 282 14.19 -20.29 -5.19
CA ASN A 282 12.84 -20.35 -4.65
C ASN A 282 12.03 -21.58 -5.15
N ARG A 283 12.61 -22.44 -6.00
CA ARG A 283 11.90 -23.65 -6.42
C ARG A 283 11.67 -24.55 -5.23
N GLU A 284 10.43 -24.96 -5.05
CA GLU A 284 10.10 -26.04 -4.13
C GLU A 284 10.57 -27.38 -4.71
N LYS A 285 10.88 -28.30 -3.82
CA LYS A 285 11.24 -29.67 -4.22
C LYS A 285 10.00 -30.29 -4.86
N THR A 286 10.00 -30.45 -6.17
CA THR A 286 9.03 -31.31 -6.86
C THR A 286 9.30 -32.74 -6.40
N GLU A 287 8.35 -33.33 -5.68
CA GLU A 287 8.36 -34.73 -5.28
C GLU A 287 8.43 -35.68 -6.49
#